data_21c2827fd0c45d1dc3f12207f0054de9
#
_entry.id   21c2827fd0c45d1dc3f12207f0054de9
#
_cell.length_a   1.000
_cell.length_b   1.000
_cell.length_c   1.000
_cell.angle_alpha   90.00
_cell.angle_beta   90.00
_cell.angle_gamma   90.00
#
_symmetry.space_group_name_H-M   'P 1'
#
loop_
_entity.id
_entity.type
_entity.pdbx_description
1 polymer ?
#
loop_
_entity_poly.entity_id
_entity_poly.type
_entity_poly.pdbx_seq_one_letter_code
_entity_poly.pdbx_strand_id
1 'polypeptide(L)'
;MRYIKIYILSLIIGGFVCCDCMAQELQAKITINTQKVGVTDKSVFENLQQNLEQFVNDRQWTELQFQKNERIVCNFNITVNKYDKTSNTFECTALIQANRPVYNSQYTSTLYNNTDNNFNFEYAEFDQLNFNEEMIDNQLTALMAYYA
;
A
#
# COMPACT_ATOMS: atom_id res chain seq x y z
N MET A 1 41.77 -33.50 -4.72
CA MET A 1 41.62 -32.04 -4.94
C MET A 1 40.43 -31.62 -5.81
N ARG A 2 40.01 -32.38 -6.84
CA ARG A 2 38.83 -32.03 -7.70
C ARG A 2 37.50 -32.11 -6.96
N TYR A 3 37.29 -33.08 -6.08
CA TYR A 3 36.03 -33.24 -5.34
C TYR A 3 35.82 -32.17 -4.24
N ILE A 4 36.89 -31.71 -3.59
CA ILE A 4 36.84 -30.65 -2.58
C ILE A 4 36.33 -29.33 -3.19
N LYS A 5 36.75 -29.03 -4.42
CA LYS A 5 36.27 -27.83 -5.14
C LYS A 5 34.78 -27.88 -5.47
N ILE A 6 34.25 -29.09 -5.74
CA ILE A 6 32.82 -29.31 -6.03
C ILE A 6 31.99 -29.11 -4.75
N TYR A 7 32.45 -29.62 -3.60
CA TYR A 7 31.76 -29.44 -2.32
C TYR A 7 31.78 -27.97 -1.85
N ILE A 8 32.87 -27.24 -2.08
CA ILE A 8 32.96 -25.81 -1.75
C ILE A 8 32.03 -25.00 -2.65
N LEU A 9 31.92 -25.32 -3.94
CA LEU A 9 31.03 -24.67 -4.87
C LEU A 9 29.56 -24.96 -4.52
N SER A 10 29.21 -26.17 -4.09
CA SER A 10 27.88 -26.53 -3.61
C SER A 10 27.49 -25.81 -2.33
N LEU A 11 28.43 -25.61 -1.41
CA LEU A 11 28.20 -24.89 -0.15
C LEU A 11 27.94 -23.39 -0.38
N ILE A 12 28.60 -22.80 -1.38
CA ILE A 12 28.43 -21.38 -1.73
C ILE A 12 27.05 -21.13 -2.40
N ILE A 13 26.56 -22.09 -3.22
CA ILE A 13 25.25 -21.96 -3.88
C ILE A 13 24.10 -22.19 -2.89
N GLY A 14 24.29 -23.02 -1.85
CA GLY A 14 23.27 -23.27 -0.81
C GLY A 14 23.06 -22.13 0.19
N GLY A 15 23.99 -21.19 0.29
CA GLY A 15 23.94 -20.10 1.27
C GLY A 15 23.18 -18.84 0.84
N PHE A 16 22.64 -18.75 -0.38
CA PHE A 16 22.07 -17.53 -0.93
C PHE A 16 20.53 -17.51 -1.01
N VAL A 17 19.85 -18.39 -0.28
CA VAL A 17 18.39 -18.28 -0.12
C VAL A 17 18.11 -17.50 1.17
N CYS A 18 18.52 -16.23 1.23
CA CYS A 18 17.85 -15.28 2.09
C CYS A 18 16.46 -15.04 1.47
N CYS A 19 15.45 -15.76 1.95
CA CYS A 19 14.09 -15.30 1.81
C CYS A 19 14.00 -13.99 2.59
N ASP A 20 13.98 -12.87 1.88
CA ASP A 20 13.49 -11.61 2.42
C ASP A 20 12.02 -11.86 2.81
N CYS A 21 11.83 -12.29 4.06
CA CYS A 21 10.52 -12.35 4.67
C CYS A 21 10.12 -10.90 4.92
N MET A 22 9.59 -10.25 3.87
CA MET A 22 8.99 -8.92 3.98
C MET A 22 7.90 -9.04 5.03
N ALA A 23 8.15 -8.47 6.19
CA ALA A 23 7.19 -8.43 7.28
C ALA A 23 6.13 -7.37 6.93
N GLN A 24 5.17 -7.76 6.11
CA GLN A 24 4.02 -6.93 5.79
C GLN A 24 3.08 -6.90 7.00
N GLU A 25 2.81 -5.72 7.50
CA GLU A 25 1.97 -5.49 8.69
C GLU A 25 0.52 -5.28 8.30
N LEU A 26 0.31 -4.64 7.19
CA LEU A 26 -1.00 -4.30 6.66
C LEU A 26 -1.38 -5.25 5.51
N GLN A 27 -2.67 -5.51 5.41
CA GLN A 27 -3.31 -6.10 4.24
C GLN A 27 -4.32 -5.08 3.72
N ALA A 28 -3.80 -4.08 3.02
CA ALA A 28 -4.59 -2.98 2.51
C ALA A 28 -5.21 -3.33 1.16
N LYS A 29 -6.50 -3.00 1.02
CA LYS A 29 -7.22 -2.99 -0.24
C LYS A 29 -7.65 -1.57 -0.55
N ILE A 30 -7.30 -1.09 -1.75
CA ILE A 30 -7.64 0.24 -2.20
C ILE A 30 -8.69 0.15 -3.31
N THR A 31 -9.72 0.96 -3.22
CA THR A 31 -10.77 1.04 -4.23
C THR A 31 -10.98 2.50 -4.60
N ILE A 32 -10.84 2.84 -5.88
CA ILE A 32 -11.06 4.19 -6.38
C ILE A 32 -12.39 4.24 -7.15
N ASN A 33 -13.32 5.03 -6.65
CA ASN A 33 -14.61 5.25 -7.28
C ASN A 33 -14.60 6.55 -8.09
N THR A 34 -14.77 6.42 -9.40
CA THR A 34 -14.73 7.52 -10.38
C THR A 34 -16.09 7.87 -10.96
N GLN A 35 -17.20 7.36 -10.39
CA GLN A 35 -18.54 7.52 -10.95
C GLN A 35 -18.97 8.99 -11.10
N LYS A 36 -18.46 9.86 -10.21
CA LYS A 36 -18.82 11.29 -10.21
C LYS A 36 -18.10 12.10 -11.30
N VAL A 37 -16.97 11.63 -11.79
CA VAL A 37 -16.11 12.41 -12.69
C VAL A 37 -16.35 12.14 -14.16
N GLY A 38 -17.09 11.07 -14.52
CA GLY A 38 -17.50 10.76 -15.91
C GLY A 38 -16.33 10.62 -16.91
N VAL A 39 -15.12 10.26 -16.44
CA VAL A 39 -13.92 10.18 -17.27
C VAL A 39 -13.97 8.93 -18.14
N THR A 40 -13.67 9.11 -19.43
CA THR A 40 -13.67 7.99 -20.42
C THR A 40 -12.42 7.11 -20.24
N ASP A 41 -11.29 7.72 -19.94
CA ASP A 41 -10.02 7.01 -19.74
C ASP A 41 -9.82 6.73 -18.23
N LYS A 42 -9.84 5.47 -17.87
CA LYS A 42 -9.69 5.02 -16.48
C LYS A 42 -8.28 4.56 -16.13
N SER A 43 -7.36 4.54 -17.10
CA SER A 43 -6.00 4.02 -16.91
C SER A 43 -5.26 4.71 -15.76
N VAL A 44 -5.37 6.03 -15.64
CA VAL A 44 -4.74 6.81 -14.56
C VAL A 44 -5.22 6.36 -13.19
N PHE A 45 -6.53 6.10 -13.04
CA PHE A 45 -7.11 5.67 -11.76
C PHE A 45 -6.74 4.23 -11.41
N GLU A 46 -6.66 3.35 -12.43
CA GLU A 46 -6.23 1.95 -12.25
C GLU A 46 -4.75 1.88 -11.86
N ASN A 47 -3.90 2.65 -12.52
CA ASN A 47 -2.48 2.78 -12.18
C ASN A 47 -2.30 3.36 -10.77
N LEU A 48 -3.03 4.43 -10.44
CA LEU A 48 -3.02 5.03 -9.11
C LEU A 48 -3.44 4.01 -8.04
N GLN A 49 -4.51 3.26 -8.27
CA GLN A 49 -4.98 2.24 -7.33
C GLN A 49 -3.90 1.18 -7.07
N GLN A 50 -3.30 0.65 -8.13
CA GLN A 50 -2.23 -0.36 -8.02
C GLN A 50 -1.00 0.17 -7.29
N ASN A 51 -0.56 1.38 -7.63
CA ASN A 51 0.61 2.00 -7.01
C ASN A 51 0.37 2.28 -5.52
N LEU A 52 -0.81 2.76 -5.14
CA LEU A 52 -1.17 2.97 -3.73
C LEU A 52 -1.27 1.66 -2.95
N GLU A 53 -1.85 0.62 -3.57
CA GLU A 53 -1.97 -0.69 -2.94
C GLU A 53 -0.59 -1.32 -2.70
N GLN A 54 0.31 -1.20 -3.66
CA GLN A 54 1.70 -1.61 -3.53
C GLN A 54 2.43 -0.79 -2.46
N PHE A 55 2.30 0.53 -2.49
CA PHE A 55 2.94 1.44 -1.54
C PHE A 55 2.60 1.10 -0.08
N VAL A 56 1.32 0.83 0.21
CA VAL A 56 0.88 0.52 1.58
C VAL A 56 1.27 -0.89 2.00
N ASN A 57 1.18 -1.87 1.09
CA ASN A 57 1.42 -3.27 1.44
C ASN A 57 2.90 -3.67 1.45
N ASP A 58 3.73 -3.06 0.61
CA ASP A 58 5.14 -3.46 0.48
C ASP A 58 6.05 -2.72 1.47
N ARG A 59 5.54 -1.66 2.10
CA ARG A 59 6.30 -0.89 3.08
C ARG A 59 6.18 -1.50 4.47
N GLN A 60 7.28 -1.50 5.21
CA GLN A 60 7.31 -1.77 6.64
C GLN A 60 7.02 -0.46 7.39
N TRP A 61 5.94 -0.44 8.17
CA TRP A 61 5.48 0.74 8.92
C TRP A 61 5.97 0.78 10.35
N THR A 62 6.26 -0.41 10.95
CA THR A 62 6.82 -0.52 12.30
C THR A 62 8.01 -1.48 12.31
N GLU A 63 8.73 -1.55 13.43
CA GLU A 63 9.83 -2.51 13.61
C GLU A 63 9.32 -3.91 14.01
N LEU A 64 8.02 -4.09 14.12
CA LEU A 64 7.41 -5.35 14.54
C LEU A 64 7.29 -6.33 13.37
N GLN A 65 7.34 -7.61 13.67
CA GLN A 65 7.12 -8.66 12.69
C GLN A 65 5.76 -9.34 12.96
N PHE A 66 4.89 -9.31 11.97
CA PHE A 66 3.56 -9.89 12.04
C PHE A 66 3.47 -11.17 11.20
N GLN A 67 2.79 -12.17 11.74
CA GLN A 67 2.42 -13.33 10.95
C GLN A 67 1.25 -12.97 10.00
N LYS A 68 1.07 -13.74 8.94
CA LYS A 68 0.05 -13.48 7.93
C LYS A 68 -1.39 -13.39 8.50
N ASN A 69 -1.67 -14.12 9.56
CA ASN A 69 -2.96 -14.12 10.27
C ASN A 69 -3.11 -12.99 11.32
N GLU A 70 -2.03 -12.25 11.56
CA GLU A 70 -2.02 -11.12 12.51
C GLU A 70 -2.11 -9.77 11.79
N ARG A 71 -2.01 -9.76 10.47
CA ARG A 71 -2.07 -8.54 9.67
C ARG A 71 -3.40 -7.81 9.86
N ILE A 72 -3.31 -6.50 9.91
CA ILE A 72 -4.49 -5.63 10.00
C ILE A 72 -5.08 -5.48 8.60
N VAL A 73 -6.35 -5.85 8.45
CA VAL A 73 -7.06 -5.68 7.17
C VAL A 73 -7.53 -4.24 7.07
N CYS A 74 -6.99 -3.49 6.10
CA CYS A 74 -7.34 -2.10 5.85
C CYS A 74 -8.08 -1.97 4.52
N ASN A 75 -9.15 -1.18 4.50
CA ASN A 75 -9.89 -0.83 3.30
C ASN A 75 -9.88 0.69 3.12
N PHE A 76 -9.34 1.15 2.00
CA PHE A 76 -9.36 2.55 1.58
C PHE A 76 -10.32 2.70 0.41
N ASN A 77 -11.47 3.31 0.64
CA ASN A 77 -12.44 3.61 -0.40
C ASN A 77 -12.35 5.10 -0.75
N ILE A 78 -11.67 5.41 -1.85
CA ILE A 78 -11.41 6.77 -2.31
C ILE A 78 -12.44 7.12 -3.39
N THR A 79 -13.32 8.08 -3.11
CA THR A 79 -14.28 8.60 -4.08
C THR A 79 -13.72 9.88 -4.67
N VAL A 80 -13.48 9.88 -5.98
CA VAL A 80 -13.05 11.07 -6.72
C VAL A 80 -14.27 11.96 -6.97
N ASN A 81 -14.28 13.12 -6.34
CA ASN A 81 -15.35 14.13 -6.50
C ASN A 81 -15.10 15.01 -7.72
N LYS A 82 -13.80 15.37 -7.95
CA LYS A 82 -13.36 16.16 -9.09
C LYS A 82 -11.95 15.76 -9.50
N TYR A 83 -11.69 15.79 -10.78
CA TYR A 83 -10.37 15.55 -11.37
C TYR A 83 -10.08 16.61 -12.41
N ASP A 84 -8.98 17.33 -12.25
CA ASP A 84 -8.46 18.27 -13.22
C ASP A 84 -7.26 17.64 -13.95
N LYS A 85 -7.49 17.30 -15.21
CA LYS A 85 -6.47 16.67 -16.04
C LYS A 85 -5.29 17.62 -16.37
N THR A 86 -5.52 18.94 -16.32
CA THR A 86 -4.49 19.93 -16.67
C THR A 86 -3.47 20.09 -15.55
N SER A 87 -3.95 20.11 -14.32
CA SER A 87 -3.11 20.23 -13.12
C SER A 87 -2.81 18.91 -12.42
N ASN A 88 -3.38 17.78 -12.89
CA ASN A 88 -3.30 16.47 -12.26
C ASN A 88 -3.77 16.46 -10.80
N THR A 89 -4.72 17.33 -10.48
CA THR A 89 -5.25 17.52 -9.11
C THR A 89 -6.51 16.68 -8.93
N PHE A 90 -6.55 15.97 -7.81
CA PHE A 90 -7.67 15.13 -7.38
C PHE A 90 -8.32 15.71 -6.13
N GLU A 91 -9.61 16.00 -6.18
CA GLU A 91 -10.42 16.32 -5.02
C GLU A 91 -11.22 15.08 -4.64
N CYS A 92 -10.91 14.48 -3.50
CA CYS A 92 -11.44 13.17 -3.10
C CYS A 92 -12.08 13.20 -1.72
N THR A 93 -12.89 12.19 -1.48
CA THR A 93 -13.33 11.78 -0.14
C THR A 93 -12.83 10.37 0.08
N ALA A 94 -12.11 10.12 1.18
CA ALA A 94 -11.62 8.81 1.55
C ALA A 94 -12.37 8.26 2.76
N LEU A 95 -12.87 7.04 2.65
CA LEU A 95 -13.36 6.24 3.78
C LEU A 95 -12.30 5.20 4.10
N ILE A 96 -11.73 5.29 5.30
CA ILE A 96 -10.67 4.43 5.78
C ILE A 96 -11.22 3.54 6.89
N GLN A 97 -11.09 2.23 6.70
CA GLN A 97 -11.53 1.24 7.69
C GLN A 97 -10.41 0.24 7.96
N ALA A 98 -10.12 0.02 9.24
CA ALA A 98 -9.21 -1.03 9.66
C ALA A 98 -9.95 -2.06 10.54
N ASN A 99 -9.74 -3.34 10.23
CA ASN A 99 -10.34 -4.45 10.91
C ASN A 99 -9.27 -5.45 11.32
N ARG A 100 -9.47 -6.12 12.45
CA ARG A 100 -8.63 -7.25 12.87
C ARG A 100 -9.46 -8.52 13.00
N PRO A 101 -8.88 -9.69 12.73
CA PRO A 101 -9.53 -10.95 13.02
C PRO A 101 -9.69 -11.13 14.53
N VAL A 102 -10.82 -11.69 14.94
CA VAL A 102 -11.05 -12.06 16.36
C VAL A 102 -10.56 -13.49 16.57
N TYR A 103 -9.74 -13.68 17.61
CA TYR A 103 -9.17 -14.98 17.92
C TYR A 103 -10.25 -16.07 18.05
N ASN A 104 -10.02 -17.20 17.41
CA ASN A 104 -10.90 -18.37 17.37
C ASN A 104 -12.33 -18.08 16.87
N SER A 105 -12.48 -17.17 15.91
CA SER A 105 -13.76 -16.76 15.35
C SER A 105 -13.63 -16.47 13.86
N GLN A 106 -14.76 -16.46 13.14
CA GLN A 106 -14.80 -16.13 11.70
C GLN A 106 -15.16 -14.66 11.43
N TYR A 107 -15.37 -13.86 12.44
CA TYR A 107 -15.68 -12.44 12.27
C TYR A 107 -14.52 -11.53 12.62
N THR A 108 -14.58 -10.30 12.12
CA THR A 108 -13.59 -9.26 12.33
C THR A 108 -14.14 -8.18 13.26
N SER A 109 -13.26 -7.57 14.04
CA SER A 109 -13.57 -6.40 14.86
C SER A 109 -13.04 -5.15 14.18
N THR A 110 -13.88 -4.14 14.06
CA THR A 110 -13.48 -2.84 13.52
C THR A 110 -12.63 -2.10 14.54
N LEU A 111 -11.40 -1.74 14.16
CA LEU A 111 -10.46 -0.97 14.96
C LEU A 111 -10.56 0.53 14.67
N TYR A 112 -10.75 0.86 13.40
CA TYR A 112 -10.77 2.23 12.92
C TYR A 112 -11.80 2.38 11.82
N ASN A 113 -12.52 3.49 11.83
CA ASN A 113 -13.46 3.85 10.78
C ASN A 113 -13.55 5.39 10.73
N ASN A 114 -13.02 5.98 9.69
CA ASN A 114 -12.99 7.43 9.53
C ASN A 114 -13.28 7.84 8.08
N THR A 115 -13.93 8.98 7.92
CA THR A 115 -14.19 9.60 6.62
C THR A 115 -13.45 10.93 6.54
N ASP A 116 -12.50 11.02 5.63
CA ASP A 116 -11.80 12.25 5.29
C ASP A 116 -12.44 12.87 4.04
N ASN A 117 -13.04 14.05 4.21
CA ASN A 117 -13.69 14.78 3.13
C ASN A 117 -12.73 15.68 2.34
N ASN A 118 -11.52 15.88 2.84
CA ASN A 118 -10.50 16.73 2.24
C ASN A 118 -9.28 15.94 1.76
N PHE A 119 -9.50 14.72 1.29
CA PHE A 119 -8.45 13.86 0.76
C PHE A 119 -8.05 14.32 -0.64
N ASN A 120 -7.34 15.48 -0.69
CA ASN A 120 -6.94 16.12 -1.93
C ASN A 120 -5.45 15.93 -2.17
N PHE A 121 -5.07 15.65 -3.41
CA PHE A 121 -3.68 15.42 -3.79
C PHE A 121 -3.44 15.70 -5.27
N GLU A 122 -2.16 15.81 -5.63
CA GLU A 122 -1.68 15.82 -7.00
C GLU A 122 -1.04 14.48 -7.32
N TYR A 123 -1.33 13.95 -8.50
CA TYR A 123 -0.72 12.71 -8.98
C TYR A 123 -0.63 12.71 -10.50
N ALA A 124 0.57 12.58 -11.04
CA ALA A 124 0.80 12.35 -12.46
C ALA A 124 0.98 10.86 -12.74
N GLU A 125 0.57 10.43 -13.93
CA GLU A 125 0.73 9.04 -14.36
C GLU A 125 2.22 8.66 -14.32
N PHE A 126 2.54 7.52 -13.70
CA PHE A 126 3.90 7.01 -13.45
C PHE A 126 4.72 7.74 -12.38
N ASP A 127 4.13 8.62 -11.57
CA ASP A 127 4.83 9.16 -10.41
C ASP A 127 5.22 8.03 -9.44
N GLN A 128 6.45 8.07 -8.98
CA GLN A 128 6.93 7.14 -7.96
C GLN A 128 6.47 7.60 -6.58
N LEU A 129 5.79 6.71 -5.87
CA LEU A 129 5.32 6.97 -4.51
C LEU A 129 6.46 6.68 -3.51
N ASN A 130 7.35 7.66 -3.34
CA ASN A 130 8.40 7.61 -2.33
C ASN A 130 7.95 8.38 -1.08
N PHE A 131 8.17 7.82 0.08
CA PHE A 131 7.89 8.48 1.36
C PHE A 131 9.14 8.48 2.22
N ASN A 132 9.52 9.66 2.68
CA ASN A 132 10.57 9.88 3.66
C ASN A 132 9.97 10.63 4.85
N GLU A 133 10.17 10.12 6.06
CA GLU A 133 9.66 10.72 7.29
C GLU A 133 10.29 12.08 7.60
N GLU A 134 11.53 12.29 7.16
CA GLU A 134 12.27 13.55 7.38
C GLU A 134 11.88 14.64 6.38
N MET A 135 11.42 14.27 5.18
CA MET A 135 11.09 15.21 4.11
C MET A 135 9.85 14.74 3.33
N ILE A 136 8.77 15.49 3.47
CA ILE A 136 7.52 15.21 2.77
C ILE A 136 7.59 15.85 1.37
N ASP A 137 7.90 15.05 0.37
CA ASP A 137 8.00 15.51 -1.03
C ASP A 137 6.66 15.40 -1.79
N ASN A 138 5.77 14.51 -1.34
CA ASN A 138 4.52 14.24 -2.03
C ASN A 138 3.35 14.18 -1.04
N GLN A 139 2.32 15.00 -1.29
CA GLN A 139 1.13 15.08 -0.45
C GLN A 139 0.36 13.76 -0.39
N LEU A 140 0.27 13.02 -1.50
CA LEU A 140 -0.42 11.73 -1.55
C LEU A 140 0.23 10.69 -0.66
N THR A 141 1.56 10.58 -0.72
CA THR A 141 2.31 9.63 0.12
C THR A 141 2.23 10.00 1.60
N ALA A 142 2.22 11.30 1.92
CA ALA A 142 2.03 11.77 3.29
C ALA A 142 0.62 11.43 3.83
N LEU A 143 -0.43 11.63 3.03
CA LEU A 143 -1.80 11.26 3.39
C LEU A 143 -1.94 9.75 3.60
N MET A 144 -1.38 8.94 2.70
CA MET A 144 -1.42 7.49 2.83
C MET A 144 -0.64 7.00 4.05
N ALA A 145 0.55 7.58 4.32
CA ALA A 145 1.36 7.24 5.49
C ALA A 145 0.70 7.66 6.82
N TYR A 146 -0.08 8.75 6.81
CA TYR A 146 -0.82 9.17 8.00
C TYR A 146 -1.89 8.17 8.43
N TYR A 147 -2.48 7.46 7.46
CA TYR A 147 -3.54 6.48 7.71
C TYR A 147 -3.04 5.03 7.79
N ALA A 148 -1.80 4.75 7.37
CA ALA A 148 -1.19 3.43 7.45
C ALA A 148 -0.54 3.17 8.81
#